data_a729092cc60b93995769a80c095f4c9b
#
_entry.id   a729092cc60b93995769a80c095f4c9b
#
_cell.length_a   1.000
_cell.length_b   1.000
_cell.length_c   1.000
_cell.angle_alpha   90.00
_cell.angle_beta   90.00
_cell.angle_gamma   90.00
#
_symmetry.space_group_name_H-M   'P 1'
#
loop_
_entity.id
_entity.type
_entity.pdbx_description
1 polymer ?
#
loop_
_entity_poly.entity_id
_entity_poly.type
_entity_poly.pdbx_seq_one_letter_code
_entity_poly.pdbx_strand_id
1 'polypeptide(L)'
;RAYFPSHDRDDGPDSVLAAFLGQFYERSPAPKSVLLSIEVPEQQLIGEAISLRAGYKVCIRTASRGRRKKLVEHAFTNACSALARRLAEQESQIRLLEELAQRLELEGRLDRVEIYDNSHIQGDNAVGGMVVAGPSGFVKNAYRKFNIRSENAATSRSKRSRGGDDYEMMREVLKRRFARVLKDDPGRRSGQWPDLVILDG
;
A
#
# COMPACT_ATOMS: atom_id res chain seq x y z
N ARG A 1 15.32 5.36 8.17
CA ARG A 1 14.07 4.93 7.53
C ARG A 1 13.05 4.60 8.61
N ALA A 2 11.79 5.03 8.46
CA ALA A 2 10.70 4.71 9.37
C ALA A 2 9.91 3.50 8.84
N TYR A 3 9.48 2.63 9.75
CA TYR A 3 8.63 1.47 9.49
C TYR A 3 7.39 1.58 10.36
N PHE A 4 6.26 1.11 9.85
CA PHE A 4 4.96 1.19 10.51
C PHE A 4 4.31 -0.21 10.45
N PRO A 5 4.70 -1.12 11.36
CA PRO A 5 4.14 -2.47 11.39
C PRO A 5 2.65 -2.45 11.70
N SER A 6 1.89 -3.32 11.04
CA SER A 6 0.50 -3.57 11.43
C SER A 6 0.48 -4.37 12.73
N HIS A 7 -0.40 -4.01 13.65
CA HIS A 7 -0.56 -4.68 14.95
C HIS A 7 -2.00 -4.53 15.41
N ASP A 8 -2.45 -5.38 16.31
CA ASP A 8 -3.74 -5.26 16.95
C ASP A 8 -3.71 -4.19 18.07
N ARG A 9 -4.87 -3.65 18.42
CA ARG A 9 -4.96 -2.57 19.44
C ARG A 9 -4.50 -3.00 20.82
N ASP A 10 -4.60 -4.29 21.10
CA ASP A 10 -4.27 -4.89 22.39
C ASP A 10 -2.80 -5.33 22.50
N ASP A 11 -2.04 -5.25 21.39
CA ASP A 11 -0.63 -5.58 21.38
C ASP A 11 0.19 -4.54 22.12
N GLY A 12 0.98 -4.98 23.08
CA GLY A 12 1.96 -4.13 23.76
C GLY A 12 3.11 -3.70 22.85
N PRO A 13 3.71 -2.51 23.05
CA PRO A 13 4.79 -2.00 22.21
C PRO A 13 6.02 -2.92 22.19
N ASP A 14 6.27 -3.65 23.25
CA ASP A 14 7.34 -4.64 23.39
C ASP A 14 7.09 -5.86 22.50
N SER A 15 5.86 -6.38 22.49
CA SER A 15 5.45 -7.50 21.65
C SER A 15 5.49 -7.13 20.16
N VAL A 16 4.99 -5.93 19.81
CA VAL A 16 5.07 -5.39 18.44
C VAL A 16 6.52 -5.25 17.98
N LEU A 17 7.41 -4.76 18.86
CA LEU A 17 8.82 -4.60 18.53
C LEU A 17 9.51 -5.97 18.37
N ALA A 18 9.20 -6.95 19.23
CA ALA A 18 9.72 -8.31 19.13
C ALA A 18 9.34 -8.96 17.79
N ALA A 19 8.06 -8.92 17.42
CA ALA A 19 7.56 -9.43 16.16
C ALA A 19 8.19 -8.72 14.95
N PHE A 20 8.33 -7.38 15.03
CA PHE A 20 8.98 -6.59 13.99
C PHE A 20 10.44 -7.00 13.78
N LEU A 21 11.21 -7.21 14.85
CA LEU A 21 12.61 -7.65 14.76
C LEU A 21 12.74 -8.99 14.01
N GLY A 22 11.89 -9.96 14.36
CA GLY A 22 11.87 -11.27 13.71
C GLY A 22 11.59 -11.13 12.20
N GLN A 23 10.49 -10.47 11.85
CA GLN A 23 10.06 -10.29 10.47
C GLN A 23 11.04 -9.43 9.63
N PHE A 24 11.58 -8.37 10.23
CA PHE A 24 12.48 -7.47 9.52
C PHE A 24 13.81 -8.15 9.15
N TYR A 25 14.43 -8.83 10.12
CA TYR A 25 15.69 -9.52 9.88
C TYR A 25 15.54 -10.89 9.21
N GLU A 26 14.32 -11.32 8.98
CA GLU A 26 14.06 -12.43 8.04
C GLU A 26 14.44 -12.09 6.61
N ARG A 27 14.27 -10.83 6.20
CA ARG A 27 14.47 -10.37 4.81
C ARG A 27 15.61 -9.36 4.65
N SER A 28 16.19 -8.92 5.75
CA SER A 28 17.23 -7.89 5.76
C SER A 28 18.48 -8.38 6.45
N PRO A 29 19.69 -8.00 5.98
CA PRO A 29 20.92 -8.35 6.66
C PRO A 29 20.98 -7.72 8.04
N ALA A 30 21.35 -8.49 9.05
CA ALA A 30 21.42 -8.02 10.42
C ALA A 30 22.78 -7.37 10.72
N PRO A 31 22.83 -6.22 11.44
CA PRO A 31 24.09 -5.67 11.93
C PRO A 31 24.60 -6.48 13.14
N LYS A 32 25.90 -6.37 13.46
CA LYS A 32 26.47 -7.02 14.65
C LYS A 32 25.85 -6.55 15.99
N SER A 33 25.23 -5.37 16.01
CA SER A 33 24.59 -4.82 17.20
C SER A 33 23.29 -4.12 16.84
N VAL A 34 22.20 -4.50 17.52
CA VAL A 34 20.88 -3.88 17.45
C VAL A 34 20.61 -3.22 18.80
N LEU A 35 20.25 -1.93 18.78
CA LEU A 35 19.92 -1.17 19.97
C LEU A 35 18.42 -0.93 20.04
N LEU A 36 17.81 -1.21 21.17
CA LEU A 36 16.38 -1.04 21.41
C LEU A 36 16.12 0.10 22.41
N SER A 37 14.95 0.71 22.29
CA SER A 37 14.43 1.70 23.23
C SER A 37 13.79 1.09 24.46
N ILE A 38 13.24 -0.10 24.33
CA ILE A 38 12.57 -0.88 25.39
C ILE A 38 13.08 -2.32 25.38
N GLU A 39 12.90 -3.01 26.46
CA GLU A 39 13.12 -4.45 26.51
C GLU A 39 11.99 -5.16 25.76
N VAL A 40 12.31 -6.26 25.12
CA VAL A 40 11.34 -7.08 24.39
C VAL A 40 11.30 -8.49 24.97
N PRO A 41 10.15 -9.17 24.92
CA PRO A 41 10.06 -10.57 25.31
C PRO A 41 11.06 -11.42 24.52
N GLU A 42 11.65 -12.41 25.18
CA GLU A 42 12.56 -13.39 24.55
C GLU A 42 13.72 -12.76 23.76
N GLN A 43 14.18 -11.58 24.16
CA GLN A 43 15.23 -10.81 23.49
C GLN A 43 16.47 -11.63 23.14
N GLN A 44 16.87 -12.51 24.05
CA GLN A 44 18.04 -13.39 23.87
C GLN A 44 17.77 -14.40 22.75
N LEU A 45 16.61 -15.05 22.76
CA LEU A 45 16.21 -16.04 21.75
C LEU A 45 16.11 -15.42 20.35
N ILE A 46 15.54 -14.21 20.26
CA ILE A 46 15.50 -13.44 19.01
C ILE A 46 16.92 -13.15 18.51
N GLY A 47 17.83 -12.76 19.42
CA GLY A 47 19.24 -12.51 19.08
C GLY A 47 19.96 -13.76 18.58
N GLU A 48 19.71 -14.91 19.18
CA GLU A 48 20.27 -16.21 18.77
C GLU A 48 19.74 -16.63 17.39
N ALA A 49 18.41 -16.51 17.15
CA ALA A 49 17.80 -16.83 15.87
C ALA A 49 18.36 -15.95 14.73
N ILE A 50 18.47 -14.63 14.96
CA ILE A 50 19.06 -13.71 14.01
C ILE A 50 20.54 -14.01 13.77
N SER A 51 21.30 -14.38 14.80
CA SER A 51 22.72 -14.73 14.71
C SER A 51 22.94 -15.99 13.88
N LEU A 52 22.12 -17.01 14.10
CA LEU A 52 22.15 -18.25 13.32
C LEU A 52 21.95 -17.98 11.82
N ARG A 53 20.98 -17.15 11.50
CA ARG A 53 20.71 -16.76 10.12
C ARG A 53 21.79 -15.89 9.49
N ALA A 54 22.35 -14.96 10.28
CA ALA A 54 23.41 -14.06 9.81
C ALA A 54 24.76 -14.75 9.61
N GLY A 55 24.98 -15.91 10.25
CA GLY A 55 26.28 -16.61 10.27
C GLY A 55 27.32 -15.96 11.20
N TYR A 56 26.91 -15.01 12.02
CA TYR A 56 27.77 -14.35 13.01
C TYR A 56 26.93 -13.86 14.21
N LYS A 57 27.62 -13.58 15.32
CA LYS A 57 26.96 -13.13 16.55
C LYS A 57 26.32 -11.75 16.38
N VAL A 58 25.02 -11.66 16.58
CA VAL A 58 24.21 -10.43 16.65
C VAL A 58 23.83 -10.18 18.10
N CYS A 59 24.17 -9.00 18.62
CA CYS A 59 23.83 -8.62 19.98
C CYS A 59 22.66 -7.63 19.96
N ILE A 60 21.53 -8.03 20.55
CA ILE A 60 20.39 -7.14 20.78
C ILE A 60 20.51 -6.59 22.20
N ARG A 61 20.43 -5.29 22.38
CA ARG A 61 20.59 -4.63 23.68
C ARG A 61 19.66 -3.46 23.84
N THR A 62 19.06 -3.33 25.02
CA THR A 62 18.35 -2.10 25.41
C THR A 62 19.35 -1.06 25.87
N ALA A 63 19.27 0.14 25.31
CA ALA A 63 20.25 1.18 25.57
C ALA A 63 19.80 2.10 26.72
N SER A 64 20.40 1.94 27.91
CA SER A 64 20.03 2.69 29.12
C SER A 64 20.93 3.89 29.42
N ARG A 65 22.19 3.95 28.90
CA ARG A 65 23.17 5.00 29.24
C ARG A 65 24.10 5.38 28.08
N GLY A 66 24.69 6.57 28.22
CA GLY A 66 25.80 7.05 27.40
C GLY A 66 25.45 7.24 25.91
N ARG A 67 26.44 7.09 25.04
CA ARG A 67 26.29 7.33 23.58
C ARG A 67 25.21 6.47 22.94
N ARG A 68 25.03 5.24 23.42
CA ARG A 68 24.02 4.32 22.88
C ARG A 68 22.61 4.82 23.16
N LYS A 69 22.37 5.34 24.37
CA LYS A 69 21.08 5.94 24.73
C LYS A 69 20.75 7.14 23.83
N LYS A 70 21.72 8.03 23.58
CA LYS A 70 21.54 9.16 22.66
C LYS A 70 21.18 8.73 21.24
N LEU A 71 21.77 7.64 20.75
CA LEU A 71 21.42 7.11 19.41
C LEU A 71 19.96 6.60 19.35
N VAL A 72 19.53 5.91 20.41
CA VAL A 72 18.15 5.41 20.50
C VAL A 72 17.16 6.56 20.68
N GLU A 73 17.48 7.56 21.49
CA GLU A 73 16.67 8.79 21.65
C GLU A 73 16.51 9.54 20.32
N HIS A 74 17.58 9.67 19.55
CA HIS A 74 17.52 10.25 18.22
C HIS A 74 16.64 9.44 17.26
N ALA A 75 16.78 8.11 17.27
CA ALA A 75 15.92 7.23 16.48
C ALA A 75 14.44 7.33 16.90
N PHE A 76 14.18 7.42 18.19
CA PHE A 76 12.83 7.62 18.74
C PHE A 76 12.22 8.95 18.30
N THR A 77 12.96 10.06 18.39
CA THR A 77 12.52 11.37 17.93
C THR A 77 12.19 11.33 16.43
N ASN A 78 13.03 10.69 15.62
CA ASN A 78 12.78 10.52 14.19
C ASN A 78 11.53 9.68 13.92
N ALA A 79 11.29 8.63 14.70
CA ALA A 79 10.10 7.79 14.58
C ALA A 79 8.83 8.58 14.94
N CYS A 80 8.84 9.35 16.02
CA CYS A 80 7.73 10.23 16.41
C CYS A 80 7.42 11.27 15.32
N SER A 81 8.46 11.91 14.78
CA SER A 81 8.30 12.90 13.71
C SER A 81 7.75 12.27 12.42
N ALA A 82 8.20 11.06 12.08
CA ALA A 82 7.68 10.33 10.93
C ALA A 82 6.22 9.91 11.13
N LEU A 83 5.85 9.49 12.33
CA LEU A 83 4.46 9.16 12.67
C LEU A 83 3.55 10.38 12.60
N ALA A 84 3.96 11.51 13.21
CA ALA A 84 3.18 12.75 13.17
C ALA A 84 2.93 13.22 11.74
N ARG A 85 3.95 13.17 10.88
CA ARG A 85 3.80 13.50 9.46
C ARG A 85 2.83 12.57 8.76
N ARG A 86 2.93 11.25 8.98
CA ARG A 86 2.02 10.27 8.38
C ARG A 86 0.56 10.49 8.79
N LEU A 87 0.32 10.82 10.07
CA LEU A 87 -1.02 11.12 10.56
C LEU A 87 -1.58 12.40 9.94
N ALA A 88 -0.76 13.45 9.82
CA ALA A 88 -1.17 14.69 9.17
C ALA A 88 -1.46 14.50 7.67
N GLU A 89 -0.65 13.70 6.96
CA GLU A 89 -0.88 13.33 5.57
C GLU A 89 -2.20 12.55 5.42
N GLN A 90 -2.48 11.62 6.33
CA GLN A 90 -3.72 10.84 6.33
C GLN A 90 -4.95 11.73 6.61
N GLU A 91 -4.86 12.65 7.58
CA GLU A 91 -5.93 13.60 7.86
C GLU A 91 -6.23 14.50 6.65
N SER A 92 -5.18 14.99 5.99
CA SER A 92 -5.32 15.77 4.76
C SER A 92 -6.01 14.97 3.64
N GLN A 93 -5.65 13.68 3.47
CA GLN A 93 -6.30 12.82 2.47
C GLN A 93 -7.78 12.60 2.77
N ILE A 94 -8.15 12.39 4.04
CA ILE A 94 -9.55 12.24 4.44
C ILE A 94 -10.34 13.50 4.08
N ARG A 95 -9.83 14.69 4.41
CA ARG A 95 -10.49 15.96 4.07
C ARG A 95 -10.68 16.14 2.57
N LEU A 96 -9.67 15.80 1.76
CA LEU A 96 -9.77 15.88 0.30
C LEU A 96 -10.85 14.95 -0.26
N LEU A 97 -10.98 13.74 0.30
CA LEU A 97 -12.03 12.81 -0.09
C LEU A 97 -13.42 13.28 0.34
N GLU A 98 -13.54 13.90 1.51
CA GLU A 98 -14.77 14.52 2.00
C GLU A 98 -15.21 15.71 1.12
N GLU A 99 -14.26 16.58 0.76
CA GLU A 99 -14.51 17.69 -0.17
C GLU A 99 -14.93 17.18 -1.56
N LEU A 100 -14.29 16.11 -2.05
CA LEU A 100 -14.64 15.49 -3.32
C LEU A 100 -16.07 14.92 -3.27
N ALA A 101 -16.43 14.20 -2.19
CA ALA A 101 -17.78 13.67 -2.01
C ALA A 101 -18.81 14.79 -2.01
N GLN A 102 -18.55 15.88 -1.27
CA GLN A 102 -19.44 17.04 -1.23
C GLN A 102 -19.62 17.71 -2.59
N ARG A 103 -18.53 17.92 -3.33
CA ARG A 103 -18.58 18.54 -4.68
C ARG A 103 -19.34 17.71 -5.71
N LEU A 104 -19.32 16.38 -5.53
CA LEU A 104 -20.03 15.45 -6.40
C LEU A 104 -21.41 15.06 -5.85
N GLU A 105 -21.83 15.68 -4.75
CA GLU A 105 -23.12 15.42 -4.10
C GLU A 105 -23.32 13.92 -3.78
N LEU A 106 -22.23 13.23 -3.40
CA LEU A 106 -22.26 11.82 -3.06
C LEU A 106 -22.60 11.61 -1.59
N GLU A 107 -23.48 10.65 -1.32
CA GLU A 107 -23.81 10.24 0.03
C GLU A 107 -22.77 9.23 0.55
N GLY A 108 -22.26 9.45 1.78
CA GLY A 108 -21.35 8.55 2.46
C GLY A 108 -19.86 8.90 2.30
N ARG A 109 -19.01 8.03 2.87
CA ARG A 109 -17.55 8.19 2.80
C ARG A 109 -16.99 7.56 1.52
N LEU A 110 -15.93 8.17 1.00
CA LEU A 110 -15.14 7.59 -0.07
C LEU A 110 -13.97 6.80 0.55
N ASP A 111 -14.18 5.53 0.84
CA ASP A 111 -13.14 4.64 1.35
C ASP A 111 -12.31 4.01 0.22
N ARG A 112 -12.90 3.92 -0.99
CA ARG A 112 -12.23 3.40 -2.18
C ARG A 112 -12.62 4.16 -3.44
N VAL A 113 -11.66 4.88 -4.00
CA VAL A 113 -11.78 5.56 -5.30
C VAL A 113 -10.92 4.81 -6.32
N GLU A 114 -11.51 4.37 -7.41
CA GLU A 114 -10.80 3.73 -8.52
C GLU A 114 -10.71 4.71 -9.69
N ILE A 115 -9.49 4.95 -10.17
CA ILE A 115 -9.20 5.86 -11.28
C ILE A 115 -8.63 5.02 -12.42
N TYR A 116 -9.21 5.18 -13.60
CA TYR A 116 -8.85 4.42 -14.79
C TYR A 116 -8.32 5.33 -15.87
N ASP A 117 -7.23 4.91 -16.47
CA ASP A 117 -6.60 5.56 -17.62
C ASP A 117 -6.23 4.49 -18.65
N ASN A 118 -6.41 4.83 -19.93
CA ASN A 118 -6.01 3.99 -21.05
C ASN A 118 -4.83 4.63 -21.78
N SER A 119 -3.78 3.86 -21.95
CA SER A 119 -2.59 4.30 -22.68
C SER A 119 -2.38 3.47 -23.95
N HIS A 120 -2.21 4.17 -25.07
CA HIS A 120 -1.80 3.56 -26.32
C HIS A 120 -0.29 3.68 -26.51
N ILE A 121 0.40 2.56 -26.67
CA ILE A 121 1.78 2.56 -27.16
C ILE A 121 1.72 2.18 -28.65
N GLN A 122 1.74 3.19 -29.50
CA GLN A 122 1.88 3.08 -30.97
C GLN A 122 1.34 1.76 -31.58
N GLY A 123 0.02 1.59 -31.56
CA GLY A 123 -0.68 0.67 -32.47
C GLY A 123 -0.87 -0.77 -32.02
N ASP A 124 -0.07 -1.37 -31.13
CA ASP A 124 -0.15 -2.82 -30.93
C ASP A 124 -0.32 -3.34 -29.50
N ASN A 125 -0.25 -2.51 -28.48
CA ASN A 125 -0.43 -2.97 -27.09
C ASN A 125 -1.20 -1.93 -26.26
N ALA A 126 -2.50 -1.89 -26.42
CA ALA A 126 -3.34 -1.07 -25.57
C ALA A 126 -3.37 -1.60 -24.14
N VAL A 127 -3.16 -0.71 -23.21
CA VAL A 127 -3.09 -1.04 -21.78
C VAL A 127 -4.01 -0.12 -20.99
N GLY A 128 -4.91 -0.72 -20.20
CA GLY A 128 -5.66 0.00 -19.18
C GLY A 128 -4.95 -0.04 -17.84
N GLY A 129 -4.82 1.10 -17.19
CA GLY A 129 -4.34 1.24 -15.83
C GLY A 129 -5.49 1.47 -14.85
N MET A 130 -5.44 0.84 -13.67
CA MET A 130 -6.32 1.15 -12.55
C MET A 130 -5.48 1.54 -11.36
N VAL A 131 -5.70 2.75 -10.88
CA VAL A 131 -5.12 3.29 -9.64
C VAL A 131 -6.19 3.32 -8.57
N VAL A 132 -5.82 3.03 -7.34
CA VAL A 132 -6.74 3.03 -6.20
C VAL A 132 -6.26 4.03 -5.17
N ALA A 133 -7.18 4.87 -4.71
CA ALA A 133 -6.98 5.81 -3.62
C ALA A 133 -8.03 5.59 -2.51
N GLY A 134 -7.68 5.97 -1.29
CA GLY A 134 -8.56 5.89 -0.12
C GLY A 134 -8.04 6.79 1.02
N PRO A 135 -8.59 6.68 2.23
CA PRO A 135 -8.24 7.52 3.37
C PRO A 135 -6.76 7.54 3.75
N SER A 136 -6.03 6.47 3.43
CA SER A 136 -4.57 6.39 3.64
C SER A 136 -3.74 6.83 2.43
N GLY A 137 -4.37 7.47 1.44
CA GLY A 137 -3.76 7.86 0.18
C GLY A 137 -3.81 6.76 -0.88
N PHE A 138 -2.80 6.71 -1.74
CA PHE A 138 -2.75 5.75 -2.84
C PHE A 138 -2.44 4.31 -2.37
N VAL A 139 -3.31 3.35 -2.69
CA VAL A 139 -3.23 1.94 -2.32
C VAL A 139 -2.51 1.15 -3.42
N LYS A 140 -1.18 1.24 -3.47
CA LYS A 140 -0.35 0.70 -4.56
C LYS A 140 -0.49 -0.81 -4.79
N ASN A 141 -0.74 -1.60 -3.76
CA ASN A 141 -0.95 -3.06 -3.86
C ASN A 141 -2.29 -3.42 -4.53
N ALA A 142 -3.22 -2.46 -4.60
CA ALA A 142 -4.51 -2.61 -5.29
C ALA A 142 -4.48 -2.17 -6.76
N TYR A 143 -3.38 -1.59 -7.23
CA TYR A 143 -3.24 -1.19 -8.64
C TYR A 143 -3.34 -2.40 -9.56
N ARG A 144 -3.93 -2.21 -10.73
CA ARG A 144 -4.05 -3.26 -11.76
C ARG A 144 -3.67 -2.71 -13.12
N LYS A 145 -3.10 -3.60 -13.91
CA LYS A 145 -2.83 -3.40 -15.33
C LYS A 145 -3.67 -4.38 -16.12
N PHE A 146 -4.38 -3.89 -17.11
CA PHE A 146 -5.21 -4.67 -18.00
C PHE A 146 -4.58 -4.65 -19.40
N ASN A 147 -4.10 -5.78 -19.87
CA ASN A 147 -3.74 -5.92 -21.27
C ASN A 147 -5.03 -6.06 -22.07
N ILE A 148 -5.30 -5.11 -22.96
CA ILE A 148 -6.48 -5.07 -23.80
C ILE A 148 -6.17 -5.90 -25.05
N ARG A 149 -6.95 -6.92 -25.29
CA ARG A 149 -6.85 -7.75 -26.49
C ARG A 149 -7.87 -7.20 -27.48
N SER A 150 -7.42 -6.51 -28.49
CA SER A 150 -8.27 -6.13 -29.61
C SER A 150 -8.68 -7.41 -30.37
N GLU A 151 -9.75 -8.07 -29.96
CA GLU A 151 -10.32 -9.20 -30.70
C GLU A 151 -10.89 -8.80 -32.07
N ASN A 152 -11.03 -7.50 -32.34
CA ASN A 152 -11.58 -6.94 -33.55
C ASN A 152 -10.55 -6.31 -34.51
N ALA A 153 -9.26 -6.57 -34.35
CA ALA A 153 -8.25 -6.07 -35.27
C ALA A 153 -8.43 -6.56 -36.73
N ALA A 154 -9.20 -7.64 -36.92
CA ALA A 154 -9.48 -8.19 -38.26
C ALA A 154 -10.65 -7.51 -39.00
N THR A 155 -11.58 -6.86 -38.28
CA THR A 155 -12.80 -6.28 -38.89
C THR A 155 -12.79 -4.75 -38.94
N SER A 156 -11.90 -4.07 -38.24
CA SER A 156 -11.87 -2.59 -38.13
C SER A 156 -10.92 -1.89 -39.09
N ARG A 157 -10.52 -2.53 -40.20
CA ARG A 157 -9.75 -1.82 -41.27
C ARG A 157 -10.51 -0.72 -42.00
N SER A 158 -11.74 -0.43 -41.63
CA SER A 158 -12.63 0.48 -42.44
C SER A 158 -13.17 1.70 -41.71
N LYS A 159 -12.87 2.00 -40.43
CA LYS A 159 -13.30 3.29 -39.88
C LYS A 159 -12.26 3.84 -38.89
N ARG A 160 -11.45 4.78 -39.41
CA ARG A 160 -10.65 5.72 -38.62
C ARG A 160 -11.58 6.67 -37.84
N SER A 161 -11.98 6.33 -36.60
CA SER A 161 -12.44 7.33 -35.65
C SER A 161 -11.69 7.06 -34.34
N ARG A 162 -10.74 7.94 -34.01
CA ARG A 162 -9.87 7.89 -32.85
C ARG A 162 -10.60 7.82 -31.49
N GLY A 163 -11.88 8.15 -31.41
CA GLY A 163 -12.65 8.14 -30.17
C GLY A 163 -13.45 6.87 -29.90
N GLY A 164 -13.62 5.98 -30.88
CA GLY A 164 -14.36 4.73 -30.68
C GLY A 164 -13.54 3.60 -30.01
N ASP A 165 -12.24 3.60 -30.26
CA ASP A 165 -11.31 2.59 -29.70
C ASP A 165 -11.10 2.78 -28.20
N ASP A 166 -10.97 4.01 -27.71
CA ASP A 166 -10.76 4.32 -26.30
C ASP A 166 -11.97 3.92 -25.45
N TYR A 167 -13.17 4.20 -25.95
CA TYR A 167 -14.40 3.83 -25.25
C TYR A 167 -14.59 2.31 -25.16
N GLU A 168 -14.33 1.58 -26.24
CA GLU A 168 -14.42 0.12 -26.23
C GLU A 168 -13.38 -0.50 -25.32
N MET A 169 -12.17 0.03 -25.27
CA MET A 169 -11.11 -0.41 -24.36
C MET A 169 -11.49 -0.17 -22.90
N MET A 170 -11.97 1.02 -22.56
CA MET A 170 -12.43 1.33 -21.22
C MET A 170 -13.58 0.41 -20.80
N ARG A 171 -14.52 0.16 -21.70
CA ARG A 171 -15.62 -0.77 -21.48
C ARG A 171 -15.12 -2.20 -21.18
N GLU A 172 -14.12 -2.68 -21.92
CA GLU A 172 -13.53 -4.00 -21.66
C GLU A 172 -12.86 -4.05 -20.29
N VAL A 173 -12.07 -3.05 -19.94
CA VAL A 173 -11.38 -2.95 -18.64
C VAL A 173 -12.39 -2.99 -17.49
N LEU A 174 -13.42 -2.13 -17.55
CA LEU A 174 -14.47 -2.07 -16.53
C LEU A 174 -15.25 -3.38 -16.44
N LYS A 175 -15.64 -3.97 -17.57
CA LYS A 175 -16.34 -5.25 -17.60
C LYS A 175 -15.53 -6.35 -16.93
N ARG A 176 -14.23 -6.46 -17.23
CA ARG A 176 -13.34 -7.46 -16.62
C ARG A 176 -13.13 -7.21 -15.12
N ARG A 177 -12.98 -5.93 -14.72
CA ARG A 177 -12.84 -5.55 -13.32
C ARG A 177 -14.07 -5.90 -12.50
N PHE A 178 -15.26 -5.47 -12.97
CA PHE A 178 -16.50 -5.68 -12.25
C PHE A 178 -17.01 -7.11 -12.31
N ALA A 179 -16.79 -7.85 -13.39
CA ALA A 179 -17.06 -9.28 -13.42
C ALA A 179 -16.25 -10.06 -12.37
N ARG A 180 -14.99 -9.67 -12.17
CA ARG A 180 -14.15 -10.28 -11.14
C ARG A 180 -14.63 -9.97 -9.73
N VAL A 181 -14.91 -8.70 -9.40
CA VAL A 181 -15.33 -8.33 -8.05
C VAL A 181 -16.72 -8.90 -7.72
N LEU A 182 -17.62 -9.00 -8.71
CA LEU A 182 -18.92 -9.68 -8.55
C LEU A 182 -18.74 -11.15 -8.18
N LYS A 183 -17.73 -11.82 -8.75
CA LYS A 183 -17.42 -13.21 -8.44
C LYS A 183 -16.77 -13.37 -7.07
N ASP A 184 -15.80 -12.49 -6.75
CA ASP A 184 -14.96 -12.61 -5.55
C ASP A 184 -15.68 -12.05 -4.30
N ASP A 185 -16.57 -11.07 -4.47
CA ASP A 185 -17.32 -10.40 -3.38
C ASP A 185 -18.73 -9.98 -3.80
N PRO A 186 -19.64 -10.92 -4.05
CA PRO A 186 -21.01 -10.61 -4.46
C PRO A 186 -21.81 -9.85 -3.38
N GLY A 187 -21.41 -10.01 -2.12
CA GLY A 187 -22.04 -9.37 -0.96
C GLY A 187 -21.52 -7.99 -0.62
N ARG A 188 -20.54 -7.45 -1.35
CA ARG A 188 -19.90 -6.13 -1.11
C ARG A 188 -19.33 -5.96 0.30
N ARG A 189 -18.73 -7.02 0.88
CA ARG A 189 -18.25 -7.02 2.27
C ARG A 189 -16.74 -6.90 2.40
N SER A 190 -16.01 -7.10 1.31
CA SER A 190 -14.53 -7.14 1.34
C SER A 190 -13.85 -5.77 1.20
N GLY A 191 -14.61 -4.67 1.01
CA GLY A 191 -14.04 -3.35 0.69
C GLY A 191 -13.36 -3.27 -0.68
N GLN A 192 -13.60 -4.24 -1.58
CA GLN A 192 -13.06 -4.22 -2.94
C GLN A 192 -13.94 -3.47 -3.94
N TRP A 193 -15.16 -3.13 -3.55
CA TRP A 193 -16.04 -2.30 -4.36
C TRP A 193 -15.66 -0.84 -4.25
N PRO A 194 -15.58 -0.10 -5.37
CA PRO A 194 -15.35 1.32 -5.32
C PRO A 194 -16.60 2.09 -4.90
N ASP A 195 -16.40 3.15 -4.12
CA ASP A 195 -17.41 4.15 -3.80
C ASP A 195 -17.51 5.20 -4.92
N LEU A 196 -16.39 5.41 -5.63
CA LEU A 196 -16.30 6.31 -6.78
C LEU A 196 -15.39 5.72 -7.84
N VAL A 197 -15.83 5.82 -9.09
CA VAL A 197 -15.03 5.48 -10.27
C VAL A 197 -14.80 6.76 -11.08
N ILE A 198 -13.54 7.03 -11.39
CA ILE A 198 -13.12 8.15 -12.23
C ILE A 198 -12.51 7.56 -13.50
N LEU A 199 -12.98 8.02 -14.66
CA LEU A 199 -12.50 7.59 -15.96
C LEU A 199 -11.82 8.79 -16.62
N ASP A 200 -10.58 8.59 -17.08
CA ASP A 200 -9.85 9.52 -17.93
C ASP A 200 -9.90 8.99 -19.37
N GLY A 201 -10.61 9.74 -20.24
CA GLY A 201 -10.84 9.34 -21.63
C GLY A 201 -11.71 10.33 -22.40
#